data_7d0e2ce6a1286412f0281eb9ccb78edd
#
_entry.id   7d0e2ce6a1286412f0281eb9ccb78edd
#
_cell.length_a   1.000
_cell.length_b   1.000
_cell.length_c   1.000
_cell.angle_alpha   90.00
_cell.angle_beta   90.00
_cell.angle_gamma   90.00
#
_symmetry.space_group_name_H-M   'P 1'
#
loop_
_entity.id
_entity.type
_entity.pdbx_description
1 polymer ?
#
loop_
_entity_poly.entity_id
_entity_poly.type
_entity_poly.pdbx_seq_one_letter_code
_entity_poly.pdbx_strand_id
1 'polypeptide(L)'
;MTKIFRYILLSFVLMMLVACGKPDSQKAFEKGFKETMTDINKKMNEGDNEATKMMAKILEKATYKVNKVAENGNVSELDVTIKAVELTKYLSEFMLSLKPLIESNMREEAFTKATVDYFSELSKKDLEYTETNVKVHMEKIEGEWKVINTDDILVGIFGGLEEFVRAPHN
;
A
#
# COMPACT_ATOMS: atom_id res chain seq x y z
N MET A 1 18.60 11.72 49.07
CA MET A 1 17.93 11.99 47.77
C MET A 1 17.90 10.79 46.81
N THR A 2 18.44 9.64 47.08
CA THR A 2 18.63 8.53 46.10
C THR A 2 17.55 7.47 46.06
N LYS A 3 16.73 7.29 47.10
CA LYS A 3 15.70 6.22 47.09
C LYS A 3 14.42 6.66 46.41
N ILE A 4 13.96 7.88 46.58
CA ILE A 4 12.74 8.42 45.92
C ILE A 4 12.93 8.51 44.42
N PHE A 5 14.10 8.93 43.93
CA PHE A 5 14.41 8.99 42.49
C PHE A 5 14.43 7.62 41.84
N ARG A 6 14.88 6.58 42.56
CA ARG A 6 14.82 5.18 42.09
C ARG A 6 13.37 4.64 41.97
N TYR A 7 12.48 4.99 42.89
CA TYR A 7 11.08 4.59 42.80
C TYR A 7 10.32 5.33 41.68
N ILE A 8 10.62 6.61 41.44
CA ILE A 8 10.04 7.36 40.33
C ILE A 8 10.54 6.79 38.98
N LEU A 9 11.84 6.48 38.86
CA LEU A 9 12.38 5.84 37.65
C LEU A 9 11.81 4.45 37.43
N LEU A 10 11.65 3.64 38.51
CA LEU A 10 11.05 2.30 38.42
C LEU A 10 9.57 2.36 38.05
N SER A 11 8.81 3.36 38.56
CA SER A 11 7.39 3.54 38.19
C SER A 11 7.25 4.00 36.72
N PHE A 12 8.19 4.81 36.21
CA PHE A 12 8.21 5.24 34.80
C PHE A 12 8.53 4.07 33.86
N VAL A 13 9.47 3.19 34.25
CA VAL A 13 9.78 1.95 33.51
C VAL A 13 8.62 0.94 33.56
N LEU A 14 7.93 0.85 34.70
CA LEU A 14 6.73 -0.02 34.81
C LEU A 14 5.53 0.53 34.01
N MET A 15 5.36 1.83 33.87
CA MET A 15 4.33 2.41 32.99
C MET A 15 4.60 2.15 31.50
N MET A 16 5.87 2.01 31.09
CA MET A 16 6.20 1.60 29.72
C MET A 16 5.96 0.11 29.43
N LEU A 17 5.84 -0.73 30.47
CA LEU A 17 5.59 -2.17 30.32
C LEU A 17 4.10 -2.54 30.31
N VAL A 18 3.19 -1.62 30.62
CA VAL A 18 1.73 -1.87 30.67
C VAL A 18 1.04 -1.61 29.31
N ALA A 19 1.73 -1.02 28.31
CA ALA A 19 1.20 -0.88 26.97
C ALA A 19 1.51 -2.13 26.11
N CYS A 20 1.13 -3.31 26.59
CA CYS A 20 1.37 -4.59 25.90
C CYS A 20 0.35 -4.86 24.76
N GLY A 21 -0.21 -3.82 24.15
CA GLY A 21 -1.09 -3.89 22.99
C GLY A 21 -0.70 -2.87 21.93
N LYS A 22 -0.97 -3.19 20.65
CA LYS A 22 -0.82 -2.21 19.58
C LYS A 22 -1.67 -0.97 19.88
N PRO A 23 -1.17 0.27 19.64
CA PRO A 23 -1.97 1.49 19.70
C PRO A 23 -3.26 1.38 18.89
N ASP A 24 -4.31 2.10 19.28
CA ASP A 24 -5.60 1.99 18.59
C ASP A 24 -5.54 2.57 17.18
N SER A 25 -4.73 3.62 16.95
CA SER A 25 -4.44 4.13 15.60
C SER A 25 -3.78 3.08 14.72
N GLN A 26 -2.84 2.28 15.25
CA GLN A 26 -2.22 1.19 14.50
C GLN A 26 -3.23 0.12 14.12
N LYS A 27 -4.10 -0.31 15.06
CA LYS A 27 -5.16 -1.28 14.76
C LYS A 27 -6.12 -0.78 13.66
N ALA A 28 -6.48 0.51 13.73
CA ALA A 28 -7.34 1.14 12.75
C ALA A 28 -6.66 1.19 11.36
N PHE A 29 -5.36 1.55 11.29
CA PHE A 29 -4.59 1.51 10.06
C PHE A 29 -4.54 0.09 9.47
N GLU A 30 -4.19 -0.93 10.27
CA GLU A 30 -4.11 -2.32 9.83
C GLU A 30 -5.46 -2.83 9.27
N LYS A 31 -6.56 -2.45 9.93
CA LYS A 31 -7.91 -2.75 9.44
C LYS A 31 -8.20 -2.02 8.13
N GLY A 32 -7.96 -0.71 8.06
CA GLY A 32 -8.19 0.12 6.87
C GLY A 32 -7.36 -0.34 5.67
N PHE A 33 -6.09 -0.71 5.88
CA PHE A 33 -5.25 -1.26 4.81
C PHE A 33 -5.85 -2.55 4.23
N LYS A 34 -6.29 -3.48 5.09
CA LYS A 34 -6.94 -4.72 4.66
C LYS A 34 -8.24 -4.46 3.90
N GLU A 35 -9.06 -3.52 4.37
CA GLU A 35 -10.30 -3.13 3.70
C GLU A 35 -10.01 -2.52 2.33
N THR A 36 -9.04 -1.60 2.24
CA THR A 36 -8.60 -1.00 0.97
C THR A 36 -8.15 -2.06 -0.03
N MET A 37 -7.32 -3.03 0.39
CA MET A 37 -6.87 -4.12 -0.48
C MET A 37 -8.04 -5.00 -0.94
N THR A 38 -9.00 -5.27 -0.06
CA THR A 38 -10.21 -6.03 -0.40
C THR A 38 -11.07 -5.28 -1.43
N ASP A 39 -11.24 -3.97 -1.26
CA ASP A 39 -12.02 -3.12 -2.16
C ASP A 39 -11.35 -2.98 -3.54
N ILE A 40 -10.03 -2.80 -3.58
CA ILE A 40 -9.26 -2.78 -4.84
C ILE A 40 -9.47 -4.10 -5.57
N ASN A 41 -9.25 -5.22 -4.89
CA ASN A 41 -9.42 -6.55 -5.47
C ASN A 41 -10.84 -6.76 -6.00
N LYS A 42 -11.85 -6.45 -5.20
CA LYS A 42 -13.25 -6.58 -5.58
C LYS A 42 -13.56 -5.77 -6.83
N LYS A 43 -13.25 -4.46 -6.84
CA LYS A 43 -13.53 -3.56 -7.98
C LYS A 43 -12.82 -4.01 -9.26
N MET A 44 -11.56 -4.48 -9.14
CA MET A 44 -10.80 -4.93 -10.30
C MET A 44 -11.28 -6.29 -10.84
N ASN A 45 -11.93 -7.12 -10.03
CA ASN A 45 -12.47 -8.42 -10.44
C ASN A 45 -13.94 -8.36 -10.88
N GLU A 46 -14.70 -7.30 -10.59
CA GLU A 46 -16.09 -7.13 -10.99
C GLU A 46 -16.27 -6.89 -12.51
N GLY A 47 -15.23 -6.44 -13.22
CA GLY A 47 -15.26 -6.21 -14.66
C GLY A 47 -14.95 -7.46 -15.49
N ASP A 48 -15.28 -7.41 -16.78
CA ASP A 48 -14.99 -8.50 -17.74
C ASP A 48 -13.55 -8.44 -18.28
N ASN A 49 -12.75 -7.44 -17.88
CA ASN A 49 -11.40 -7.25 -18.38
C ASN A 49 -10.40 -8.17 -17.67
N GLU A 50 -9.92 -9.19 -18.38
CA GLU A 50 -8.96 -10.15 -17.84
C GLU A 50 -7.63 -9.54 -17.43
N ALA A 51 -7.14 -8.50 -18.13
CA ALA A 51 -5.91 -7.81 -17.73
C ALA A 51 -6.07 -7.13 -16.36
N THR A 52 -7.23 -6.53 -16.09
CA THR A 52 -7.55 -5.93 -14.79
C THR A 52 -7.56 -6.98 -13.67
N LYS A 53 -8.15 -8.15 -13.92
CA LYS A 53 -8.14 -9.27 -12.96
C LYS A 53 -6.73 -9.78 -12.69
N MET A 54 -5.86 -9.84 -13.70
CA MET A 54 -4.46 -10.22 -13.51
C MET A 54 -3.70 -9.17 -12.71
N MET A 55 -3.95 -7.88 -12.96
CA MET A 55 -3.37 -6.79 -12.17
C MET A 55 -3.82 -6.87 -10.70
N ALA A 56 -5.09 -7.19 -10.43
CA ALA A 56 -5.58 -7.41 -9.06
C ALA A 56 -4.73 -8.46 -8.31
N LYS A 57 -4.42 -9.59 -8.96
CA LYS A 57 -3.57 -10.65 -8.38
C LYS A 57 -2.13 -10.18 -8.08
N ILE A 58 -1.62 -9.23 -8.85
CA ILE A 58 -0.30 -8.65 -8.61
C ILE A 58 -0.36 -7.70 -7.40
N LEU A 59 -1.38 -6.84 -7.34
CA LEU A 59 -1.56 -5.89 -6.24
C LEU A 59 -1.85 -6.58 -4.91
N GLU A 60 -2.54 -7.72 -4.89
CA GLU A 60 -2.78 -8.51 -3.67
C GLU A 60 -1.50 -8.94 -2.95
N LYS A 61 -0.36 -8.95 -3.64
CA LYS A 61 0.94 -9.29 -3.05
C LYS A 61 1.53 -8.15 -2.21
N ALA A 62 0.89 -6.97 -2.18
CA ALA A 62 1.34 -5.85 -1.35
C ALA A 62 1.18 -6.19 0.14
N THR A 63 2.23 -5.91 0.90
CA THR A 63 2.30 -6.10 2.33
C THR A 63 2.79 -4.83 3.01
N TYR A 64 2.61 -4.73 4.32
CA TYR A 64 3.10 -3.59 5.08
C TYR A 64 3.78 -4.02 6.37
N LYS A 65 4.61 -3.11 6.89
CA LYS A 65 5.21 -3.20 8.23
C LYS A 65 5.11 -1.84 8.89
N VAL A 66 4.47 -1.78 10.05
CA VAL A 66 4.47 -0.58 10.90
C VAL A 66 5.78 -0.58 11.68
N ASN A 67 6.62 0.43 11.47
CA ASN A 67 7.93 0.55 12.10
C ASN A 67 7.87 1.35 13.39
N LYS A 68 7.02 2.39 13.44
CA LYS A 68 6.85 3.28 14.58
C LYS A 68 5.44 3.85 14.61
N VAL A 69 4.95 4.11 15.82
CA VAL A 69 3.69 4.83 16.06
C VAL A 69 3.95 5.94 17.06
N ALA A 70 3.49 7.14 16.76
CA ALA A 70 3.48 8.28 17.66
C ALA A 70 2.03 8.76 17.80
N GLU A 71 1.31 8.20 18.77
CA GLU A 71 -0.07 8.56 19.08
C GLU A 71 -0.11 9.60 20.19
N ASN A 72 -0.80 10.73 19.97
CA ASN A 72 -0.95 11.83 20.94
C ASN A 72 -2.38 12.38 20.88
N GLY A 73 -3.21 11.99 21.84
CA GLY A 73 -4.61 12.41 21.93
C GLY A 73 -5.42 11.97 20.69
N ASN A 74 -5.83 12.91 19.87
CA ASN A 74 -6.64 12.67 18.68
C ASN A 74 -5.85 12.64 17.37
N VAL A 75 -4.53 12.70 17.42
CA VAL A 75 -3.66 12.63 16.25
C VAL A 75 -2.63 11.51 16.41
N SER A 76 -2.27 10.89 15.30
CA SER A 76 -1.24 9.86 15.28
C SER A 76 -0.44 9.93 13.98
N GLU A 77 0.86 9.67 14.07
CA GLU A 77 1.74 9.47 12.94
C GLU A 77 2.32 8.05 13.01
N LEU A 78 2.19 7.30 11.92
CA LEU A 78 2.79 5.97 11.77
C LEU A 78 3.86 6.02 10.70
N ASP A 79 5.06 5.52 11.01
CA ASP A 79 6.07 5.21 10.00
C ASP A 79 5.80 3.79 9.50
N VAL A 80 5.43 3.66 8.23
CA VAL A 80 5.04 2.40 7.60
C VAL A 80 5.91 2.13 6.39
N THR A 81 6.46 0.91 6.29
CA THR A 81 7.06 0.41 5.05
C THR A 81 6.03 -0.44 4.32
N ILE A 82 5.69 -0.07 3.10
CA ILE A 82 4.84 -0.87 2.20
C ILE A 82 5.76 -1.57 1.21
N LYS A 83 5.66 -2.89 1.13
CA LYS A 83 6.35 -3.72 0.15
C LYS A 83 5.35 -4.16 -0.90
N ALA A 84 5.57 -3.75 -2.14
CA ALA A 84 4.70 -4.07 -3.28
C ALA A 84 5.54 -4.48 -4.49
N VAL A 85 4.90 -5.07 -5.49
CA VAL A 85 5.56 -5.39 -6.76
C VAL A 85 6.01 -4.09 -7.44
N GLU A 86 7.22 -4.07 -7.99
CA GLU A 86 7.78 -2.91 -8.68
C GLU A 86 7.11 -2.71 -10.06
N LEU A 87 5.89 -2.20 -10.04
CA LEU A 87 5.06 -2.06 -11.24
C LEU A 87 5.67 -1.15 -12.29
N THR A 88 6.43 -0.12 -11.91
CA THR A 88 7.09 0.81 -12.83
C THR A 88 7.99 0.07 -13.82
N LYS A 89 8.77 -0.92 -13.33
CA LYS A 89 9.61 -1.77 -14.17
C LYS A 89 8.78 -2.55 -15.18
N TYR A 90 7.77 -3.28 -14.70
CA TYR A 90 6.98 -4.17 -15.54
C TYR A 90 6.09 -3.43 -16.53
N LEU A 91 5.56 -2.26 -16.17
CA LEU A 91 4.83 -1.42 -17.11
C LEU A 91 5.76 -0.85 -18.19
N SER A 92 6.98 -0.48 -17.83
CA SER A 92 7.99 -0.04 -18.81
C SER A 92 8.36 -1.16 -19.79
N GLU A 93 8.59 -2.37 -19.30
CA GLU A 93 8.83 -3.55 -20.13
C GLU A 93 7.64 -3.85 -21.04
N PHE A 94 6.41 -3.76 -20.53
CA PHE A 94 5.20 -3.92 -21.31
C PHE A 94 5.09 -2.89 -22.42
N MET A 95 5.28 -1.61 -22.13
CA MET A 95 5.25 -0.55 -23.15
C MET A 95 6.29 -0.75 -24.24
N LEU A 96 7.50 -1.18 -23.88
CA LEU A 96 8.55 -1.53 -24.85
C LEU A 96 8.14 -2.72 -25.73
N SER A 97 7.48 -3.74 -25.17
CA SER A 97 7.00 -4.90 -25.92
C SER A 97 5.88 -4.55 -26.91
N LEU A 98 5.10 -3.51 -26.63
CA LEU A 98 4.03 -3.03 -27.50
C LEU A 98 4.52 -2.16 -28.66
N LYS A 99 5.73 -1.59 -28.56
CA LYS A 99 6.24 -0.64 -29.57
C LYS A 99 6.15 -1.15 -31.02
N PRO A 100 6.59 -2.37 -31.37
CA PRO A 100 6.47 -2.90 -32.73
C PRO A 100 5.02 -3.04 -33.21
N LEU A 101 4.13 -3.37 -32.25
CA LEU A 101 2.70 -3.54 -32.53
C LEU A 101 2.02 -2.20 -32.80
N ILE A 102 2.36 -1.16 -32.06
CA ILE A 102 1.85 0.21 -32.25
C ILE A 102 2.32 0.76 -33.61
N GLU A 103 3.59 0.55 -33.98
CA GLU A 103 4.16 0.98 -35.25
C GLU A 103 3.52 0.29 -36.47
N SER A 104 2.96 -0.91 -36.29
CA SER A 104 2.27 -1.68 -37.34
C SER A 104 0.77 -1.39 -37.50
N ASN A 105 0.24 -0.32 -36.90
CA ASN A 105 -1.20 0.01 -36.85
C ASN A 105 -2.05 -1.17 -36.33
N MET A 106 -1.67 -1.70 -35.20
CA MET A 106 -2.30 -2.83 -34.54
C MET A 106 -3.81 -2.62 -34.31
N ARG A 107 -4.59 -3.68 -34.54
CA ARG A 107 -6.01 -3.71 -34.21
C ARG A 107 -6.21 -3.79 -32.69
N GLU A 108 -7.28 -3.21 -32.19
CA GLU A 108 -7.66 -3.21 -30.77
C GLU A 108 -7.65 -4.62 -30.15
N GLU A 109 -8.14 -5.62 -30.87
CA GLU A 109 -8.13 -7.02 -30.43
C GLU A 109 -6.73 -7.57 -30.16
N ALA A 110 -5.75 -7.22 -31.00
CA ALA A 110 -4.37 -7.65 -30.85
C ALA A 110 -3.71 -6.94 -29.64
N PHE A 111 -4.04 -5.66 -29.39
CA PHE A 111 -3.61 -4.96 -28.19
C PHE A 111 -4.18 -5.60 -26.93
N THR A 112 -5.47 -5.86 -26.90
CA THR A 112 -6.14 -6.49 -25.77
C THR A 112 -5.51 -7.85 -25.48
N LYS A 113 -5.30 -8.67 -26.53
CA LYS A 113 -4.66 -9.98 -26.38
C LYS A 113 -3.24 -9.86 -25.85
N ALA A 114 -2.41 -8.97 -26.37
CA ALA A 114 -1.04 -8.77 -25.92
C ALA A 114 -1.00 -8.32 -24.45
N THR A 115 -1.95 -7.49 -24.03
CA THR A 115 -2.09 -7.04 -22.65
C THR A 115 -2.42 -8.21 -21.72
N VAL A 116 -3.41 -9.02 -22.06
CA VAL A 116 -3.82 -10.19 -21.27
C VAL A 116 -2.68 -11.20 -21.19
N ASP A 117 -2.04 -11.52 -22.32
CA ASP A 117 -0.92 -12.45 -22.36
C ASP A 117 0.24 -11.99 -21.47
N TYR A 118 0.62 -10.70 -21.56
CA TYR A 118 1.69 -10.13 -20.75
C TYR A 118 1.40 -10.24 -19.24
N PHE A 119 0.25 -9.75 -18.78
CA PHE A 119 -0.09 -9.81 -17.36
C PHE A 119 -0.35 -11.23 -16.85
N SER A 120 -0.84 -12.13 -17.70
CA SER A 120 -0.95 -13.55 -17.39
C SER A 120 0.42 -14.18 -17.14
N GLU A 121 1.39 -13.92 -18.01
CA GLU A 121 2.77 -14.38 -17.82
C GLU A 121 3.42 -13.74 -16.59
N LEU A 122 3.22 -12.43 -16.38
CA LEU A 122 3.75 -11.71 -15.24
C LEU A 122 3.22 -12.28 -13.93
N SER A 123 1.94 -12.66 -13.86
CA SER A 123 1.33 -13.22 -12.65
C SER A 123 1.92 -14.56 -12.20
N LYS A 124 2.60 -15.28 -13.11
CA LYS A 124 3.23 -16.59 -12.87
C LYS A 124 4.73 -16.50 -12.52
N LYS A 125 5.35 -15.34 -12.78
CA LYS A 125 6.78 -15.12 -12.54
C LYS A 125 7.07 -14.84 -11.07
N ASP A 126 8.32 -15.05 -10.68
CA ASP A 126 8.87 -14.49 -9.46
C ASP A 126 9.11 -12.99 -9.69
N LEU A 127 8.38 -12.15 -8.95
CA LEU A 127 8.33 -10.71 -9.19
C LEU A 127 9.31 -9.99 -8.30
N GLU A 128 9.90 -8.93 -8.82
CA GLU A 128 10.68 -7.99 -8.01
C GLU A 128 9.74 -7.09 -7.21
N TYR A 129 10.18 -6.75 -5.99
CA TYR A 129 9.43 -5.92 -5.06
C TYR A 129 10.22 -4.65 -4.77
N THR A 130 9.50 -3.57 -4.59
CA THR A 130 10.03 -2.33 -4.03
C THR A 130 9.46 -2.09 -2.64
N GLU A 131 10.20 -1.32 -1.83
CA GLU A 131 9.77 -0.89 -0.50
C GLU A 131 9.63 0.63 -0.48
N THR A 132 8.42 1.10 -0.16
CA THR A 132 8.10 2.52 -0.02
C THR A 132 7.87 2.85 1.44
N ASN A 133 8.62 3.82 1.96
CA ASN A 133 8.41 4.32 3.32
C ASN A 133 7.39 5.46 3.30
N VAL A 134 6.31 5.28 4.03
CA VAL A 134 5.17 6.20 4.07
C VAL A 134 4.97 6.69 5.50
N LYS A 135 4.79 8.00 5.66
CA LYS A 135 4.27 8.59 6.90
C LYS A 135 2.76 8.66 6.83
N VAL A 136 2.09 7.83 7.62
CA VAL A 136 0.63 7.79 7.68
C VAL A 136 0.16 8.73 8.78
N HIS A 137 -0.56 9.77 8.39
CA HIS A 137 -1.20 10.70 9.31
C HIS A 137 -2.63 10.26 9.58
N MET A 138 -2.98 10.16 10.86
CA MET A 138 -4.32 9.74 11.30
C MET A 138 -4.89 10.74 12.29
N GLU A 139 -6.19 10.95 12.19
CA GLU A 139 -6.96 11.75 13.12
C GLU A 139 -8.14 10.98 13.68
N LYS A 140 -8.48 11.25 14.94
CA LYS A 140 -9.65 10.68 15.59
C LYS A 140 -10.86 11.58 15.34
N ILE A 141 -11.71 11.17 14.40
CA ILE A 141 -12.91 11.89 13.98
C ILE A 141 -14.13 11.13 14.50
N GLU A 142 -14.96 11.78 15.32
CA GLU A 142 -16.17 11.15 15.92
C GLU A 142 -15.85 9.87 16.72
N GLY A 143 -14.68 9.83 17.35
CA GLY A 143 -14.24 8.68 18.14
C GLY A 143 -13.51 7.57 17.35
N GLU A 144 -13.46 7.65 16.02
CA GLU A 144 -12.82 6.69 15.15
C GLU A 144 -11.53 7.23 14.53
N TRP A 145 -10.49 6.42 14.48
CA TRP A 145 -9.25 6.75 13.79
C TRP A 145 -9.41 6.65 12.28
N LYS A 146 -9.08 7.73 11.55
CA LYS A 146 -9.14 7.82 10.09
C LYS A 146 -7.79 8.26 9.51
N VAL A 147 -7.39 7.66 8.41
CA VAL A 147 -6.21 8.10 7.64
C VAL A 147 -6.56 9.38 6.88
N ILE A 148 -5.65 10.36 6.94
CA ILE A 148 -5.86 11.67 6.29
C ILE A 148 -5.12 11.76 4.95
N ASN A 149 -3.96 11.09 4.81
CA ASN A 149 -3.14 11.10 3.60
C ASN A 149 -3.16 9.76 2.86
N THR A 150 -4.28 9.38 2.29
CA THR A 150 -4.46 8.08 1.61
C THR A 150 -3.61 7.91 0.36
N ASP A 151 -3.28 8.99 -0.34
CA ASP A 151 -2.54 8.94 -1.61
C ASP A 151 -1.15 8.34 -1.46
N ASP A 152 -0.43 8.65 -0.38
CA ASP A 152 0.90 8.10 -0.12
C ASP A 152 0.86 6.58 0.09
N ILE A 153 -0.22 6.07 0.71
CA ILE A 153 -0.44 4.63 0.89
C ILE A 153 -0.71 3.97 -0.46
N LEU A 154 -1.54 4.60 -1.29
CA LEU A 154 -1.82 4.09 -2.64
C LEU A 154 -0.56 4.06 -3.50
N VAL A 155 0.26 5.12 -3.48
CA VAL A 155 1.58 5.12 -4.15
C VAL A 155 2.42 3.93 -3.71
N GLY A 156 2.45 3.62 -2.42
CA GLY A 156 3.16 2.45 -1.90
C GLY A 156 2.58 1.13 -2.42
N ILE A 157 1.24 0.96 -2.42
CA ILE A 157 0.54 -0.24 -2.90
C ILE A 157 0.81 -0.47 -4.40
N PHE A 158 0.85 0.60 -5.18
CA PHE A 158 1.15 0.55 -6.62
C PHE A 158 2.65 0.53 -6.95
N GLY A 159 3.51 0.19 -5.98
CA GLY A 159 4.94 0.01 -6.22
C GLY A 159 5.66 1.27 -6.68
N GLY A 160 5.28 2.43 -6.14
CA GLY A 160 5.92 3.72 -6.42
C GLY A 160 5.41 4.44 -7.67
N LEU A 161 4.28 4.03 -8.26
CA LEU A 161 3.66 4.70 -9.41
C LEU A 161 2.96 6.02 -9.00
N GLU A 162 3.73 7.05 -8.66
CA GLU A 162 3.19 8.37 -8.27
C GLU A 162 2.29 8.98 -9.34
N GLU A 163 2.71 8.92 -10.60
CA GLU A 163 1.98 9.51 -11.73
C GLU A 163 0.58 8.89 -11.89
N PHE A 164 0.43 7.61 -11.59
CA PHE A 164 -0.85 6.93 -11.69
C PHE A 164 -1.82 7.33 -10.58
N VAL A 165 -1.31 7.51 -9.36
CA VAL A 165 -2.13 7.82 -8.18
C VAL A 165 -2.49 9.30 -8.11
N ARG A 166 -1.55 10.19 -8.50
CA ARG A 166 -1.69 11.66 -8.37
C ARG A 166 -2.13 12.35 -9.66
N ALA A 167 -2.42 11.59 -10.73
CA ALA A 167 -2.97 12.16 -11.94
C ALA A 167 -4.33 12.82 -11.64
N PRO A 168 -4.57 14.06 -12.12
CA PRO A 168 -5.88 14.68 -11.96
C PRO A 168 -6.93 13.83 -12.67
N HIS A 169 -7.89 13.33 -11.93
CA HIS A 169 -9.06 12.65 -12.47
C HIS A 169 -9.98 13.71 -13.08
N ASN A 170 -9.82 13.98 -14.38
CA ASN A 170 -10.71 14.85 -15.15
C ASN A 170 -12.01 14.13 -15.50
#